data_e1d7df03c3c2bb84e10eb829d02eeca4
#
_entry.id   e1d7df03c3c2bb84e10eb829d02eeca4
#
_cell.length_a   1.000
_cell.length_b   1.000
_cell.length_c   1.000
_cell.angle_alpha   90.00
_cell.angle_beta   90.00
_cell.angle_gamma   90.00
#
_symmetry.space_group_name_H-M   'P 1'
#
loop_
_entity.id
_entity.type
_entity.pdbx_description
1 polymer ?
#
loop_
_entity_poly.entity_id
_entity_poly.type
_entity_poly.pdbx_seq_one_letter_code
_entity_poly.pdbx_strand_id
1 'polypeptide(L)'
;MILFVFEGNEREPRLYRTLERLYFPRENDNIICSFGNNIYDLYNELLAYGEGGDIVSLMRERLADAGDATLDGIRSSDISEIFLFFDYDFQNSQLSLEEINRRVREMLTWFDDETGNGKLYINYPMIESIRYTRELPDADYINYVVSREECKDFKHMARDFSAYNSLDHLLFKDGEVPTKEKYIKVKDNWSYLKQMNVAKACLLYTSPSPRDRG
;
A
#
# COMPACT_ATOMS: atom_id res chain seq x y z
N MET A 1 -16.44 12.48 -1.88
CA MET A 1 -16.08 11.07 -1.55
C MET A 1 -14.60 10.88 -1.81
N ILE A 2 -13.92 10.02 -1.03
CA ILE A 2 -12.51 9.67 -1.24
C ILE A 2 -12.44 8.26 -1.81
N LEU A 3 -11.67 8.08 -2.89
CA LEU A 3 -11.44 6.78 -3.52
C LEU A 3 -10.10 6.21 -3.08
N PHE A 4 -10.11 5.01 -2.55
CA PHE A 4 -8.92 4.22 -2.23
C PHE A 4 -8.82 3.04 -3.20
N VAL A 5 -7.73 2.95 -3.94
CA VAL A 5 -7.42 1.86 -4.86
C VAL A 5 -6.27 1.05 -4.28
N PHE A 6 -6.51 -0.21 -3.98
CA PHE A 6 -5.51 -1.14 -3.47
C PHE A 6 -5.11 -2.16 -4.54
N GLU A 7 -3.87 -2.63 -4.47
CA GLU A 7 -3.42 -3.72 -5.32
C GLU A 7 -4.20 -5.00 -5.05
N GLY A 8 -4.28 -5.42 -3.79
CA GLY A 8 -4.92 -6.67 -3.37
C GLY A 8 -6.37 -6.52 -2.91
N ASN A 9 -7.09 -7.64 -2.93
CA ASN A 9 -8.54 -7.68 -2.66
C ASN A 9 -8.89 -7.85 -1.17
N GLU A 10 -7.98 -8.30 -0.33
CA GLU A 10 -8.30 -8.69 1.05
C GLU A 10 -7.48 -7.95 2.10
N ARG A 11 -6.16 -8.02 2.01
CA ARG A 11 -5.27 -7.60 3.10
C ARG A 11 -5.25 -6.10 3.27
N GLU A 12 -4.99 -5.38 2.20
CA GLU A 12 -4.90 -3.92 2.20
C GLU A 12 -6.24 -3.27 2.58
N PRO A 13 -7.39 -3.67 1.99
CA PRO A 13 -8.69 -3.16 2.41
C PRO A 13 -8.97 -3.41 3.90
N ARG A 14 -8.61 -4.57 4.45
CA ARG A 14 -8.80 -4.88 5.88
C ARG A 14 -7.92 -4.03 6.78
N LEU A 15 -6.66 -3.80 6.40
CA LEU A 15 -5.75 -2.91 7.12
C LEU A 15 -6.30 -1.48 7.12
N TYR A 16 -6.71 -0.99 5.94
CA TYR A 16 -7.29 0.34 5.80
C TYR A 16 -8.54 0.51 6.67
N ARG A 17 -9.50 -0.41 6.62
CA ARG A 17 -10.72 -0.35 7.46
C ARG A 17 -10.41 -0.31 8.96
N THR A 18 -9.33 -0.97 9.38
CA THR A 18 -8.86 -0.86 10.78
C THR A 18 -8.33 0.53 11.09
N LEU A 19 -7.51 1.12 10.19
CA LEU A 19 -6.99 2.48 10.33
C LEU A 19 -8.11 3.52 10.32
N GLU A 20 -9.09 3.37 9.43
CA GLU A 20 -10.29 4.20 9.37
C GLU A 20 -11.03 4.20 10.72
N ARG A 21 -11.28 3.04 11.29
CA ARG A 21 -11.92 2.90 12.61
C ARG A 21 -11.12 3.48 13.77
N LEU A 22 -9.79 3.46 13.66
CA LEU A 22 -8.89 3.99 14.69
C LEU A 22 -8.78 5.51 14.66
N TYR A 23 -8.74 6.09 13.45
CA TYR A 23 -8.34 7.49 13.26
C TYR A 23 -9.43 8.36 12.63
N PHE A 24 -10.36 7.77 11.87
CA PHE A 24 -11.41 8.48 11.11
C PHE A 24 -12.81 7.90 11.32
N PRO A 25 -13.24 7.67 12.58
CA PRO A 25 -14.47 6.88 12.87
C PRO A 25 -15.78 7.54 12.43
N ARG A 26 -15.75 8.75 11.86
CA ARG A 26 -16.93 9.52 11.43
C ARG A 26 -17.00 9.78 9.94
N GLU A 27 -15.99 9.35 9.18
CA GLU A 27 -15.94 9.55 7.74
C GLU A 27 -16.42 8.27 7.07
N ASN A 28 -17.65 8.31 6.52
CA ASN A 28 -18.32 7.14 5.94
C ASN A 28 -18.41 7.20 4.40
N ASP A 29 -17.80 8.20 3.76
CA ASP A 29 -17.92 8.42 2.30
C ASP A 29 -16.73 7.88 1.53
N ASN A 30 -15.98 6.94 2.13
CA ASN A 30 -14.81 6.34 1.49
C ASN A 30 -15.20 5.15 0.61
N ILE A 31 -14.74 5.19 -0.63
CA ILE A 31 -14.90 4.10 -1.60
C ILE A 31 -13.61 3.30 -1.63
N ILE A 32 -13.75 1.99 -1.48
CA ILE A 32 -12.61 1.07 -1.50
C ILE A 32 -12.75 0.18 -2.72
N CYS A 33 -11.77 0.24 -3.61
CA CYS A 33 -11.65 -0.61 -4.78
C CYS A 33 -10.34 -1.38 -4.74
N SER A 34 -10.33 -2.53 -5.42
CA SER A 34 -9.11 -3.32 -5.61
C SER A 34 -8.81 -3.46 -7.09
N PHE A 35 -7.56 -3.22 -7.47
CA PHE A 35 -7.12 -3.39 -8.86
C PHE A 35 -6.97 -4.87 -9.22
N GLY A 36 -6.52 -5.69 -8.29
CA GLY A 36 -6.44 -7.15 -8.41
C GLY A 36 -5.19 -7.68 -9.13
N ASN A 37 -4.32 -6.80 -9.62
CA ASN A 37 -3.06 -7.12 -10.27
C ASN A 37 -1.95 -6.19 -9.79
N ASN A 38 -0.69 -6.49 -10.16
CA ASN A 38 0.48 -5.73 -9.74
C ASN A 38 0.58 -4.35 -10.42
N ILE A 39 1.46 -3.51 -9.90
CA ILE A 39 1.69 -2.14 -10.38
C ILE A 39 2.12 -2.07 -11.86
N TYR A 40 2.80 -3.10 -12.39
CA TYR A 40 3.28 -3.11 -13.78
C TYR A 40 2.16 -3.44 -14.76
N ASP A 41 1.15 -4.18 -14.32
CA ASP A 41 -0.08 -4.39 -15.09
C ASP A 41 -0.88 -3.09 -15.14
N LEU A 42 -0.99 -2.38 -14.01
CA LEU A 42 -1.58 -1.05 -13.99
C LEU A 42 -0.86 -0.09 -14.96
N TYR A 43 0.47 -0.08 -14.94
CA TYR A 43 1.26 0.72 -15.87
C TYR A 43 0.92 0.43 -17.34
N ASN A 44 0.85 -0.85 -17.72
CA ASN A 44 0.54 -1.26 -19.09
C ASN A 44 -0.88 -0.87 -19.51
N GLU A 45 -1.86 -1.00 -18.61
CA GLU A 45 -3.24 -0.60 -18.88
C GLU A 45 -3.35 0.92 -19.06
N LEU A 46 -2.70 1.71 -18.19
CA LEU A 46 -2.70 3.18 -18.31
C LEU A 46 -2.06 3.67 -19.61
N LEU A 47 -1.01 3.00 -20.11
CA LEU A 47 -0.43 3.32 -21.42
C LEU A 47 -1.43 3.11 -22.55
N ALA A 48 -2.31 2.12 -22.46
CA ALA A 48 -3.34 1.88 -23.48
C ALA A 48 -4.41 2.98 -23.51
N TYR A 49 -4.63 3.66 -22.37
CA TYR A 49 -5.54 4.82 -22.28
C TYR A 49 -4.88 6.16 -22.65
N GLY A 50 -3.57 6.17 -22.89
CA GLY A 50 -2.74 7.36 -23.02
C GLY A 50 -1.96 7.65 -21.73
N GLU A 51 -0.81 8.31 -21.84
CA GLU A 51 0.08 8.57 -20.70
C GLU A 51 -0.67 9.22 -19.52
N GLY A 52 -0.73 8.53 -18.38
CA GLY A 52 -1.42 9.00 -17.20
C GLY A 52 -2.95 8.94 -17.25
N GLY A 53 -3.54 8.01 -18.02
CA GLY A 53 -4.99 7.87 -18.22
C GLY A 53 -5.84 7.97 -16.94
N ASP A 54 -7.13 8.31 -17.10
CA ASP A 54 -8.08 8.49 -15.98
C ASP A 54 -8.27 7.19 -15.19
N ILE A 55 -7.73 7.17 -13.96
CA ILE A 55 -7.79 6.01 -13.06
C ILE A 55 -9.23 5.63 -12.70
N VAL A 56 -10.14 6.59 -12.57
CA VAL A 56 -11.54 6.32 -12.22
C VAL A 56 -12.24 5.58 -13.36
N SER A 57 -11.99 5.98 -14.60
CA SER A 57 -12.53 5.31 -15.79
C SER A 57 -11.98 3.90 -15.92
N LEU A 58 -10.66 3.71 -15.74
CA LEU A 58 -10.02 2.41 -15.74
C LEU A 58 -10.63 1.48 -14.67
N MET A 59 -10.73 1.97 -13.45
CA MET A 59 -11.30 1.17 -12.34
C MET A 59 -12.76 0.81 -12.59
N ARG A 60 -13.55 1.72 -13.17
CA ARG A 60 -14.96 1.45 -13.48
C ARG A 60 -15.10 0.33 -14.50
N GLU A 61 -14.31 0.32 -15.56
CA GLU A 61 -14.32 -0.78 -16.55
C GLU A 61 -13.93 -2.11 -15.92
N ARG A 62 -12.84 -2.14 -15.17
CA ARG A 62 -12.38 -3.36 -14.50
C ARG A 62 -13.40 -3.93 -13.54
N LEU A 63 -14.01 -3.08 -12.72
CA LEU A 63 -15.04 -3.50 -11.76
C LEU A 63 -16.28 -4.02 -12.48
N ALA A 64 -16.73 -3.34 -13.53
CA ALA A 64 -17.85 -3.78 -14.36
C ALA A 64 -17.59 -5.16 -15.00
N ASP A 65 -16.39 -5.39 -15.53
CA ASP A 65 -15.97 -6.69 -16.10
C ASP A 65 -15.94 -7.79 -15.04
N ALA A 66 -15.62 -7.45 -13.79
CA ALA A 66 -15.67 -8.35 -12.65
C ALA A 66 -17.08 -8.54 -12.05
N GLY A 67 -18.08 -7.82 -12.53
CA GLY A 67 -19.45 -7.80 -11.98
C GLY A 67 -19.56 -7.06 -10.64
N ASP A 68 -18.61 -6.16 -10.34
CA ASP A 68 -18.59 -5.36 -9.13
C ASP A 68 -19.17 -3.97 -9.41
N ALA A 69 -20.25 -3.63 -8.70
CA ALA A 69 -21.01 -2.40 -8.85
C ALA A 69 -20.52 -1.25 -7.94
N THR A 70 -19.34 -1.35 -7.34
CA THR A 70 -18.83 -0.39 -6.33
C THR A 70 -18.77 1.04 -6.87
N LEU A 71 -18.47 1.25 -8.14
CA LEU A 71 -18.41 2.57 -8.78
C LEU A 71 -19.66 2.91 -9.63
N ASP A 72 -20.70 2.08 -9.59
CA ASP A 72 -21.92 2.33 -10.37
C ASP A 72 -22.66 3.58 -9.88
N GLY A 73 -23.00 4.44 -10.84
CA GLY A 73 -23.71 5.69 -10.55
C GLY A 73 -22.86 6.79 -9.91
N ILE A 74 -21.60 6.53 -9.56
CA ILE A 74 -20.69 7.53 -8.99
C ILE A 74 -20.01 8.26 -10.16
N ARG A 75 -20.13 9.58 -10.20
CA ARG A 75 -19.45 10.40 -11.21
C ARG A 75 -18.03 10.72 -10.74
N SER A 76 -17.07 10.87 -11.65
CA SER A 76 -15.71 11.28 -11.30
C SER A 76 -15.70 12.61 -10.53
N SER A 77 -16.65 13.54 -10.82
CA SER A 77 -16.82 14.81 -10.09
C SER A 77 -17.29 14.65 -8.63
N ASP A 78 -17.78 13.49 -8.24
CA ASP A 78 -18.22 13.21 -6.87
C ASP A 78 -17.06 12.70 -5.99
N ILE A 79 -15.93 12.36 -6.63
CA ILE A 79 -14.69 11.94 -5.99
C ILE A 79 -13.79 13.16 -5.83
N SER A 80 -13.47 13.51 -4.59
CA SER A 80 -12.65 14.67 -4.25
C SER A 80 -11.16 14.35 -4.15
N GLU A 81 -10.82 13.13 -3.78
CA GLU A 81 -9.45 12.68 -3.59
C GLU A 81 -9.32 11.21 -3.98
N ILE A 82 -8.16 10.84 -4.52
CA ILE A 82 -7.85 9.47 -4.95
C ILE A 82 -6.49 9.07 -4.39
N PHE A 83 -6.45 7.92 -3.73
CA PHE A 83 -5.24 7.33 -3.16
C PHE A 83 -5.03 5.93 -3.72
N LEU A 84 -3.85 5.69 -4.28
CA LEU A 84 -3.45 4.39 -4.83
C LEU A 84 -2.35 3.77 -3.96
N PHE A 85 -2.50 2.51 -3.61
CA PHE A 85 -1.53 1.75 -2.81
C PHE A 85 -1.14 0.47 -3.53
N PHE A 86 0.12 0.40 -3.95
CA PHE A 86 0.67 -0.72 -4.70
C PHE A 86 2.00 -1.17 -4.13
N ASP A 87 2.32 -2.44 -4.32
CA ASP A 87 3.61 -2.99 -3.95
C ASP A 87 4.68 -2.60 -4.98
N TYR A 88 5.91 -2.41 -4.53
CA TYR A 88 7.02 -2.10 -5.43
C TYR A 88 7.39 -3.28 -6.34
N ASP A 89 7.23 -4.49 -5.83
CA ASP A 89 7.42 -5.75 -6.57
C ASP A 89 8.72 -5.81 -7.41
N PHE A 90 9.82 -5.28 -6.86
CA PHE A 90 11.10 -5.19 -7.56
C PHE A 90 11.76 -6.55 -7.82
N GLN A 91 11.22 -7.64 -7.27
CA GLN A 91 11.60 -9.02 -7.55
C GLN A 91 11.06 -9.52 -8.91
N ASN A 92 10.23 -8.75 -9.61
CA ASN A 92 9.69 -9.12 -10.91
C ASN A 92 10.83 -9.55 -11.85
N SER A 93 10.80 -10.82 -12.28
CA SER A 93 11.87 -11.43 -13.08
C SER A 93 11.77 -11.11 -14.58
N GLN A 94 10.64 -10.59 -15.02
CA GLN A 94 10.40 -10.25 -16.43
C GLN A 94 10.99 -8.88 -16.81
N LEU A 95 11.23 -8.02 -15.81
CA LEU A 95 11.73 -6.68 -16.00
C LEU A 95 13.13 -6.52 -15.40
N SER A 96 13.99 -5.74 -16.05
CA SER A 96 15.24 -5.28 -15.45
C SER A 96 14.94 -4.30 -14.31
N LEU A 97 15.85 -4.16 -13.35
CA LEU A 97 15.68 -3.19 -12.25
C LEU A 97 15.62 -1.73 -12.77
N GLU A 98 16.33 -1.45 -13.85
CA GLU A 98 16.30 -0.14 -14.52
C GLU A 98 14.89 0.15 -15.07
N GLU A 99 14.32 -0.82 -15.78
CA GLU A 99 12.96 -0.70 -16.34
C GLU A 99 11.89 -0.59 -15.24
N ILE A 100 11.99 -1.38 -14.17
CA ILE A 100 11.17 -1.28 -12.97
C ILE A 100 11.19 0.15 -12.44
N ASN A 101 12.39 0.68 -12.19
CA ASN A 101 12.56 2.03 -11.64
C ASN A 101 12.08 3.13 -12.59
N ARG A 102 12.21 2.93 -13.90
CA ARG A 102 11.71 3.87 -14.91
C ARG A 102 10.18 3.95 -14.82
N ARG A 103 9.49 2.81 -14.90
CA ARG A 103 8.02 2.73 -14.84
C ARG A 103 7.45 3.31 -13.56
N VAL A 104 8.03 2.96 -12.43
CA VAL A 104 7.60 3.50 -11.13
C VAL A 104 7.76 5.02 -11.07
N ARG A 105 8.87 5.58 -11.58
CA ARG A 105 9.04 7.04 -11.62
C ARG A 105 8.01 7.71 -12.53
N GLU A 106 7.71 7.14 -13.69
CA GLU A 106 6.67 7.66 -14.58
C GLU A 106 5.30 7.65 -13.88
N MET A 107 4.93 6.54 -13.26
CA MET A 107 3.67 6.46 -12.50
C MET A 107 3.61 7.46 -11.34
N LEU A 108 4.72 7.70 -10.65
CA LEU A 108 4.78 8.72 -9.59
C LEU A 108 4.61 10.15 -10.13
N THR A 109 4.88 10.39 -11.43
CA THR A 109 4.57 11.69 -12.08
C THR A 109 3.14 11.77 -12.59
N TRP A 110 2.52 10.63 -12.97
CA TRP A 110 1.11 10.59 -13.38
C TRP A 110 0.16 10.71 -12.20
N PHE A 111 0.59 10.25 -11.03
CA PHE A 111 -0.18 10.19 -9.79
C PHE A 111 0.55 10.92 -8.67
N ASP A 112 0.68 12.22 -8.80
CA ASP A 112 1.40 13.09 -7.85
C ASP A 112 0.48 13.96 -6.99
N ASP A 113 -0.82 14.01 -7.32
CA ASP A 113 -1.81 14.87 -6.65
C ASP A 113 -3.11 14.09 -6.38
N GLU A 114 -3.47 13.96 -5.11
CA GLU A 114 -4.68 13.30 -4.64
C GLU A 114 -5.97 13.92 -5.17
N THR A 115 -5.97 15.23 -5.46
CA THR A 115 -7.13 15.96 -5.97
C THR A 115 -7.21 15.97 -7.51
N GLY A 116 -6.16 15.50 -8.16
CA GLY A 116 -6.08 15.34 -9.61
C GLY A 116 -6.42 13.92 -10.05
N ASN A 117 -5.49 13.28 -10.74
CA ASN A 117 -5.64 11.89 -11.20
C ASN A 117 -5.38 10.86 -10.07
N GLY A 118 -5.00 11.31 -8.90
CA GLY A 118 -4.71 10.49 -7.73
C GLY A 118 -3.26 10.59 -7.29
N LYS A 119 -2.99 10.08 -6.09
CA LYS A 119 -1.65 9.99 -5.53
C LYS A 119 -1.24 8.55 -5.27
N LEU A 120 -0.10 8.15 -5.85
CA LEU A 120 0.45 6.81 -5.72
C LEU A 120 1.35 6.71 -4.50
N TYR A 121 1.07 5.71 -3.67
CA TYR A 121 1.90 5.27 -2.55
C TYR A 121 2.44 3.88 -2.81
N ILE A 122 3.74 3.71 -2.63
CA ILE A 122 4.44 2.43 -2.87
C ILE A 122 4.76 1.75 -1.54
N ASN A 123 4.26 0.53 -1.38
CA ASN A 123 4.68 -0.36 -0.30
C ASN A 123 6.05 -0.95 -0.63
N TYR A 124 7.05 -0.71 0.21
CA TYR A 124 8.42 -1.16 -0.04
C TYR A 124 8.89 -2.21 0.96
N PRO A 125 9.32 -3.39 0.50
CA PRO A 125 9.26 -3.91 -0.87
C PRO A 125 7.85 -4.32 -1.29
N MET A 126 6.98 -4.62 -0.33
CA MET A 126 5.57 -4.97 -0.47
C MET A 126 4.85 -4.82 0.88
N ILE A 127 3.52 -4.93 0.88
CA ILE A 127 2.69 -4.73 2.09
C ILE A 127 3.10 -5.64 3.27
N GLU A 128 3.65 -6.82 3.02
CA GLU A 128 4.13 -7.71 4.07
C GLU A 128 5.25 -7.11 4.91
N SER A 129 5.91 -6.05 4.48
CA SER A 129 6.93 -5.35 5.26
C SER A 129 6.44 -4.85 6.61
N ILE A 130 5.14 -4.58 6.77
CA ILE A 130 4.53 -4.19 8.05
C ILE A 130 4.67 -5.25 9.15
N ARG A 131 4.90 -6.49 8.79
CA ARG A 131 5.13 -7.60 9.73
C ARG A 131 6.58 -8.10 9.76
N TYR A 132 7.48 -7.51 8.97
CA TYR A 132 8.89 -7.89 8.98
C TYR A 132 9.61 -7.25 10.18
N THR A 133 9.19 -7.67 11.37
CA THR A 133 9.63 -7.19 12.66
C THR A 133 9.57 -8.32 13.69
N ARG A 134 10.50 -8.38 14.62
CA ARG A 134 10.51 -9.40 15.68
C ARG A 134 9.45 -9.13 16.73
N GLU A 135 9.27 -7.87 17.08
CA GLU A 135 8.33 -7.43 18.12
C GLU A 135 7.83 -6.01 17.81
N LEU A 136 6.90 -5.49 18.59
CA LEU A 136 6.44 -4.11 18.51
C LEU A 136 6.47 -3.44 19.91
N PRO A 137 7.30 -2.39 20.07
CA PRO A 137 8.27 -1.84 19.12
C PRO A 137 9.53 -2.72 18.98
N ASP A 138 10.21 -2.65 17.83
CA ASP A 138 11.45 -3.37 17.53
C ASP A 138 12.60 -2.36 17.34
N ALA A 139 13.57 -2.39 18.23
CA ALA A 139 14.71 -1.47 18.20
C ALA A 139 15.65 -1.71 17.04
N ASP A 140 15.72 -2.95 16.53
CA ASP A 140 16.58 -3.35 15.42
C ASP A 140 15.96 -3.11 14.04
N TYR A 141 14.68 -2.74 13.98
CA TYR A 141 13.93 -2.55 12.72
C TYR A 141 14.65 -1.67 11.70
N ILE A 142 15.34 -0.65 12.18
CA ILE A 142 16.10 0.29 11.35
C ILE A 142 17.17 -0.38 10.51
N ASN A 143 17.72 -1.52 10.98
CA ASN A 143 18.82 -2.26 10.36
C ASN A 143 18.33 -3.35 9.39
N TYR A 144 17.02 -3.67 9.36
CA TYR A 144 16.52 -4.74 8.51
C TYR A 144 16.53 -4.30 7.05
N VAL A 145 17.18 -5.09 6.22
CA VAL A 145 17.27 -4.89 4.77
C VAL A 145 16.88 -6.19 4.08
N VAL A 146 16.39 -6.07 2.87
CA VAL A 146 16.00 -7.21 2.02
C VAL A 146 16.59 -7.00 0.64
N SER A 147 17.31 -8.00 0.14
CA SER A 147 17.83 -8.01 -1.23
C SER A 147 16.72 -8.36 -2.23
N ARG A 148 16.96 -8.08 -3.52
CA ARG A 148 16.04 -8.44 -4.60
C ARG A 148 15.81 -9.97 -4.67
N GLU A 149 16.83 -10.76 -4.38
CA GLU A 149 16.76 -12.21 -4.40
C GLU A 149 15.88 -12.74 -3.25
N GLU A 150 16.09 -12.23 -2.04
CA GLU A 150 15.29 -12.57 -0.88
C GLU A 150 13.81 -12.15 -1.04
N CYS A 151 13.57 -11.09 -1.80
CA CYS A 151 12.23 -10.58 -2.02
C CYS A 151 11.33 -11.54 -2.81
N LYS A 152 11.90 -12.49 -3.55
CA LYS A 152 11.13 -13.54 -4.25
C LYS A 152 10.33 -14.42 -3.28
N ASP A 153 10.80 -14.60 -2.05
CA ASP A 153 10.14 -15.37 -1.00
C ASP A 153 9.78 -14.52 0.23
N PHE A 154 9.69 -13.22 0.06
CA PHE A 154 9.53 -12.28 1.18
C PHE A 154 8.29 -12.54 2.03
N LYS A 155 7.19 -13.02 1.44
CA LYS A 155 5.97 -13.36 2.19
C LYS A 155 6.22 -14.45 3.25
N HIS A 156 6.99 -15.47 2.90
CA HIS A 156 7.39 -16.52 3.83
C HIS A 156 8.44 -15.99 4.81
N MET A 157 9.47 -15.29 4.33
CA MET A 157 10.48 -14.67 5.19
C MET A 157 9.86 -13.78 6.26
N ALA A 158 8.95 -12.88 5.89
CA ALA A 158 8.30 -11.98 6.82
C ALA A 158 7.45 -12.74 7.85
N ARG A 159 6.80 -13.84 7.45
CA ARG A 159 6.06 -14.69 8.37
C ARG A 159 6.97 -15.40 9.37
N ASP A 160 8.06 -15.99 8.88
CA ASP A 160 8.94 -16.83 9.69
C ASP A 160 9.85 -15.99 10.60
N PHE A 161 10.16 -14.77 10.20
CA PHE A 161 10.94 -13.80 10.97
C PHE A 161 10.12 -13.14 12.09
N SER A 162 8.85 -12.92 11.87
CA SER A 162 7.97 -12.18 12.78
C SER A 162 7.64 -12.98 14.03
N ALA A 163 7.58 -12.32 15.19
CA ALA A 163 6.94 -12.88 16.37
C ALA A 163 5.41 -13.05 16.21
N TYR A 164 4.83 -12.47 15.16
CA TYR A 164 3.39 -12.48 14.90
C TYR A 164 3.06 -13.42 13.75
N ASN A 165 2.34 -14.51 14.03
CA ASN A 165 1.95 -15.51 13.03
C ASN A 165 0.93 -14.98 12.01
N SER A 166 0.23 -13.88 12.34
CA SER A 166 -0.78 -13.25 11.49
C SER A 166 -0.73 -11.73 11.66
N LEU A 167 -1.61 -11.03 10.93
CA LEU A 167 -1.81 -9.59 11.11
C LEU A 167 -2.87 -9.25 12.19
N ASP A 168 -3.36 -10.22 12.96
CA ASP A 168 -4.44 -10.00 13.95
C ASP A 168 -4.09 -8.98 15.02
N HIS A 169 -2.78 -8.80 15.29
CA HIS A 169 -2.28 -7.76 16.21
C HIS A 169 -2.44 -6.33 15.66
N LEU A 170 -2.74 -6.19 14.36
CA LEU A 170 -2.95 -4.92 13.65
C LEU A 170 -4.39 -4.74 13.16
N LEU A 171 -5.26 -5.75 13.28
CA LEU A 171 -6.55 -5.78 12.63
C LEU A 171 -7.72 -5.88 13.61
N PHE A 172 -8.82 -5.23 13.24
CA PHE A 172 -10.15 -5.61 13.71
C PHE A 172 -10.80 -6.55 12.70
N LYS A 173 -11.50 -7.57 13.18
CA LYS A 173 -12.30 -8.45 12.31
C LYS A 173 -13.49 -7.68 11.72
N ASP A 174 -13.93 -8.09 10.56
CA ASP A 174 -15.11 -7.51 9.93
C ASP A 174 -16.35 -7.71 10.84
N GLY A 175 -17.11 -6.63 11.06
CA GLY A 175 -18.25 -6.62 11.98
C GLY A 175 -17.90 -6.71 13.47
N GLU A 176 -16.63 -6.83 13.85
CA GLU A 176 -16.22 -6.89 15.24
C GLU A 176 -16.41 -5.55 15.96
N VAL A 177 -17.01 -5.58 17.14
CA VAL A 177 -16.90 -4.49 18.11
C VAL A 177 -15.76 -4.82 19.06
N PRO A 178 -14.58 -4.21 18.91
CA PRO A 178 -13.44 -4.57 19.73
C PRO A 178 -13.66 -4.18 21.19
N THR A 179 -13.14 -5.00 22.11
CA THR A 179 -13.04 -4.60 23.52
C THR A 179 -12.11 -3.38 23.63
N LYS A 180 -12.27 -2.60 24.72
CA LYS A 180 -11.42 -1.44 24.99
C LYS A 180 -9.93 -1.81 25.00
N GLU A 181 -9.60 -2.95 25.58
CA GLU A 181 -8.23 -3.46 25.65
C GLU A 181 -7.68 -3.76 24.24
N LYS A 182 -8.44 -4.50 23.41
CA LYS A 182 -8.05 -4.80 22.04
C LYS A 182 -7.89 -3.54 21.22
N TYR A 183 -8.81 -2.57 21.35
CA TYR A 183 -8.76 -1.30 20.65
C TYR A 183 -7.45 -0.55 20.97
N ILE A 184 -7.10 -0.42 22.26
CA ILE A 184 -5.87 0.24 22.70
C ILE A 184 -4.64 -0.51 22.14
N LYS A 185 -4.58 -1.84 22.29
CA LYS A 185 -3.46 -2.64 21.80
C LYS A 185 -3.22 -2.50 20.30
N VAL A 186 -4.29 -2.57 19.48
CA VAL A 186 -4.16 -2.40 18.03
C VAL A 186 -3.70 -0.98 17.68
N LYS A 187 -4.23 0.04 18.35
CA LYS A 187 -3.83 1.44 18.17
C LYS A 187 -2.36 1.67 18.52
N ASP A 188 -1.89 1.10 19.63
CA ASP A 188 -0.51 1.20 20.07
C ASP A 188 0.43 0.50 19.07
N ASN A 189 0.08 -0.68 18.59
CA ASN A 189 0.86 -1.39 17.59
C ASN A 189 1.00 -0.59 16.28
N TRP A 190 -0.05 0.06 15.80
CA TRP A 190 0.03 0.97 14.66
C TRP A 190 0.89 2.19 14.95
N SER A 191 0.83 2.73 16.17
CA SER A 191 1.69 3.83 16.58
C SER A 191 3.17 3.44 16.56
N TYR A 192 3.52 2.26 17.06
CA TYR A 192 4.89 1.73 17.01
C TYR A 192 5.36 1.52 15.58
N LEU A 193 4.57 0.87 14.74
CA LEU A 193 4.89 0.69 13.32
C LEU A 193 5.15 2.02 12.62
N LYS A 194 4.30 3.01 12.85
CA LYS A 194 4.49 4.36 12.30
C LYS A 194 5.83 4.94 12.74
N GLN A 195 6.14 4.91 14.04
CA GLN A 195 7.39 5.45 14.58
C GLN A 195 8.61 4.77 13.98
N MET A 196 8.61 3.43 13.91
CA MET A 196 9.69 2.63 13.35
C MET A 196 9.92 2.95 11.87
N ASN A 197 8.85 3.01 11.06
CA ASN A 197 8.94 3.35 9.64
C ASN A 197 9.41 4.78 9.40
N VAL A 198 8.94 5.75 10.18
CA VAL A 198 9.40 7.14 10.10
C VAL A 198 10.90 7.24 10.44
N ALA A 199 11.34 6.58 11.52
CA ALA A 199 12.75 6.57 11.90
C ALA A 199 13.63 5.97 10.77
N LYS A 200 13.20 4.85 10.17
CA LYS A 200 13.91 4.22 9.06
C LYS A 200 13.94 5.11 7.82
N ALA A 201 12.84 5.75 7.47
CA ALA A 201 12.79 6.69 6.36
C ALA A 201 13.74 7.88 6.58
N CYS A 202 13.75 8.46 7.78
CA CYS A 202 14.68 9.53 8.13
C CYS A 202 16.14 9.10 7.97
N LEU A 203 16.51 7.88 8.40
CA LEU A 203 17.85 7.34 8.22
C LEU A 203 18.21 7.24 6.72
N LEU A 204 17.31 6.73 5.90
CA LEU A 204 17.55 6.58 4.46
C LEU A 204 17.71 7.92 3.76
N TYR A 205 16.94 8.94 4.15
CA TYR A 205 17.04 10.30 3.60
C TYR A 205 18.33 11.03 4.04
N THR A 206 18.83 10.76 5.25
CA THR A 206 20.02 11.43 5.79
C THR A 206 21.31 10.68 5.49
N SER A 207 21.24 9.41 5.06
CA SER A 207 22.42 8.63 4.68
C SER A 207 22.95 9.11 3.34
N PRO A 208 24.31 9.31 3.20
CA PRO A 208 24.91 9.66 1.93
C PRO A 208 24.57 8.62 0.86
N SER A 209 24.16 9.07 -0.31
CA SER A 209 23.94 8.19 -1.46
C SER A 209 25.23 7.37 -1.74
N PRO A 210 25.13 6.11 -2.19
CA PRO A 210 26.31 5.37 -2.66
C PRO A 210 27.09 6.11 -3.75
N ARG A 211 26.46 7.04 -4.49
CA ARG A 211 27.12 7.92 -5.48
C ARG A 211 27.96 9.01 -4.84
N ASP A 212 27.70 9.38 -3.59
CA ASP A 212 28.40 10.44 -2.87
C ASP A 212 29.64 9.93 -2.13
N ARG A 213 29.92 8.62 -2.22
CA ARG A 213 31.08 7.95 -1.61
C ARG A 213 32.23 7.71 -2.58
N GLY A 214 32.16 8.30 -3.78
CA GLY A 214 33.17 8.21 -4.82
C GLY A 214 34.36 9.17 -4.69
#